data_a3f39610673493ac28225f7a7f217138
#
_entry.id   a3f39610673493ac28225f7a7f217138
#
_cell.length_a   1.000
_cell.length_b   1.000
_cell.length_c   1.000
_cell.angle_alpha   90.00
_cell.angle_beta   90.00
_cell.angle_gamma   90.00
#
_symmetry.space_group_name_H-M   'P 1'
#
loop_
_entity.id
_entity.type
_entity.pdbx_description
1 polymer ?
#
loop_
_entity_poly.entity_id
_entity_poly.type
_entity_poly.pdbx_seq_one_letter_code
_entity_poly.pdbx_strand_id
1 'polypeptide(L)'
;MENPFENFSQYENVKLFISTPCYDSMVCLQYTISLLNLTRMLPHYNIDFVIDFIGNESLIPRARNNSLAKFMNSDSTHMLFIDSDIEFPCEAVLTLLKADKDVACCSYPKKGFNWKKLIHSIQTNRESNEAISSRGLDFAYNLMYDKENNIIRDDDFIRVKHASTGFMMIKKD
;
A
#
# COMPACT_ATOMS: atom_id res chain seq x y z
N MET A 1 -18.69 9.92 16.25
CA MET A 1 -18.40 9.09 15.06
C MET A 1 -17.77 7.81 15.59
N GLU A 2 -18.41 6.68 15.36
CA GLU A 2 -17.85 5.37 15.72
C GLU A 2 -16.55 5.17 14.93
N ASN A 3 -15.54 4.66 15.59
CA ASN A 3 -14.28 4.32 14.94
C ASN A 3 -14.53 3.09 14.03
N PRO A 4 -14.36 3.18 12.70
CA PRO A 4 -14.68 2.08 11.79
C PRO A 4 -13.79 0.84 11.99
N PHE A 5 -12.80 0.89 12.89
CA PHE A 5 -11.86 -0.17 13.19
C PHE A 5 -12.08 -0.79 14.58
N GLU A 6 -13.18 -0.48 15.30
CA GLU A 6 -13.44 -0.97 16.66
C GLU A 6 -13.85 -2.45 16.76
N ASN A 7 -14.14 -3.12 15.64
CA ASN A 7 -14.43 -4.55 15.67
C ASN A 7 -13.14 -5.38 15.65
N PHE A 8 -12.59 -5.65 16.83
CA PHE A 8 -11.33 -6.40 17.01
C PHE A 8 -11.43 -7.86 16.56
N SER A 9 -12.62 -8.46 16.53
CA SER A 9 -12.79 -9.87 16.15
C SER A 9 -12.41 -10.15 14.68
N GLN A 10 -12.46 -9.14 13.81
CA GLN A 10 -12.07 -9.28 12.41
C GLN A 10 -10.56 -9.46 12.21
N TYR A 11 -9.74 -9.20 13.24
CA TYR A 11 -8.28 -9.34 13.18
C TYR A 11 -7.78 -10.56 13.96
N GLU A 12 -8.66 -11.40 14.49
CA GLU A 12 -8.26 -12.62 15.18
C GLU A 12 -7.39 -13.49 14.27
N ASN A 13 -6.27 -13.92 14.81
CA ASN A 13 -5.25 -14.73 14.12
C ASN A 13 -4.51 -14.00 12.97
N VAL A 14 -4.64 -12.68 12.82
CA VAL A 14 -3.82 -11.94 11.86
C VAL A 14 -2.41 -11.80 12.41
N LYS A 15 -1.43 -12.21 11.59
CA LYS A 15 -0.01 -11.96 11.81
C LYS A 15 0.61 -11.39 10.55
N LEU A 16 1.16 -10.19 10.66
CA LEU A 16 1.75 -9.46 9.55
C LEU A 16 3.23 -9.80 9.38
N PHE A 17 3.64 -10.04 8.14
CA PHE A 17 5.04 -10.04 7.71
C PHE A 17 5.31 -8.74 6.93
N ILE A 18 5.86 -7.73 7.60
CA ILE A 18 6.14 -6.42 7.01
C ILE A 18 7.51 -6.48 6.36
N SER A 19 7.57 -6.33 5.03
CA SER A 19 8.82 -6.42 4.28
C SER A 19 9.15 -5.12 3.56
N THR A 20 10.36 -4.64 3.79
CA THR A 20 10.87 -3.39 3.22
C THR A 20 12.23 -3.59 2.56
N PRO A 21 12.28 -3.57 1.21
CA PRO A 21 13.54 -3.52 0.50
C PRO A 21 14.22 -2.16 0.74
N CYS A 22 15.46 -2.20 1.22
CA CYS A 22 16.25 -1.02 1.55
C CYS A 22 17.52 -0.97 0.69
N TYR A 23 17.52 -0.15 -0.35
CA TYR A 23 18.74 0.13 -1.11
C TYR A 23 19.74 0.84 -0.19
N ASP A 24 21.02 0.48 -0.28
CA ASP A 24 22.10 0.98 0.58
C ASP A 24 21.85 0.87 2.09
N SER A 25 20.97 -0.06 2.51
CA SER A 25 20.56 -0.24 3.92
C SER A 25 19.97 1.02 4.56
N MET A 26 19.37 1.91 3.77
CA MET A 26 18.77 3.16 4.23
C MET A 26 17.26 3.16 4.08
N VAL A 27 16.60 3.89 4.98
CA VAL A 27 15.16 4.19 4.94
C VAL A 27 14.92 5.69 5.11
N CYS A 28 13.84 6.21 4.52
CA CYS A 28 13.47 7.61 4.70
C CYS A 28 12.89 7.89 6.09
N LEU A 29 13.08 9.11 6.59
CA LEU A 29 12.56 9.53 7.89
C LEU A 29 11.04 9.36 7.99
N GLN A 30 10.30 9.78 6.97
CA GLN A 30 8.84 9.69 6.91
C GLN A 30 8.36 8.23 6.99
N TYR A 31 9.01 7.33 6.24
CA TYR A 31 8.76 5.89 6.34
C TYR A 31 8.99 5.40 7.77
N THR A 32 10.10 5.79 8.40
CA THR A 32 10.45 5.38 9.76
C THR A 32 9.37 5.82 10.76
N ILE A 33 8.92 7.07 10.67
CA ILE A 33 7.85 7.60 11.53
C ILE A 33 6.56 6.80 11.33
N SER A 34 6.15 6.54 10.08
CA SER A 34 4.98 5.73 9.75
C SER A 34 5.09 4.32 10.31
N LEU A 35 6.24 3.67 10.16
CA LEU A 35 6.48 2.32 10.68
C LEU A 35 6.43 2.28 12.22
N LEU A 36 7.04 3.24 12.91
CA LEU A 36 6.99 3.33 14.38
C LEU A 36 5.55 3.53 14.88
N ASN A 37 4.76 4.37 14.21
CA ASN A 37 3.36 4.54 14.55
C ASN A 37 2.56 3.25 14.30
N LEU A 38 2.81 2.56 13.18
CA LEU A 38 2.19 1.27 12.88
C LEU A 38 2.50 0.23 13.95
N THR A 39 3.77 0.07 14.36
CA THR A 39 4.16 -0.90 15.39
C THR A 39 3.55 -0.61 16.76
N ARG A 40 3.24 0.65 17.05
CA ARG A 40 2.51 1.04 18.27
C ARG A 40 1.01 0.74 18.15
N MET A 41 0.45 0.86 16.97
CA MET A 41 -0.99 0.67 16.73
C MET A 41 -1.38 -0.82 16.68
N LEU A 42 -0.61 -1.67 15.99
CA LEU A 42 -0.97 -3.08 15.74
C LEU A 42 -1.34 -3.87 17.01
N PRO A 43 -0.59 -3.75 18.15
CA PRO A 43 -0.93 -4.46 19.38
C PRO A 43 -2.30 -4.06 19.97
N HIS A 44 -2.78 -2.83 19.73
CA HIS A 44 -4.13 -2.43 20.17
C HIS A 44 -5.25 -3.18 19.44
N TYR A 45 -4.94 -3.77 18.27
CA TYR A 45 -5.85 -4.60 17.48
C TYR A 45 -5.57 -6.10 17.61
N ASN A 46 -4.70 -6.51 18.56
CA ASN A 46 -4.24 -7.89 18.73
C ASN A 46 -3.61 -8.49 17.46
N ILE A 47 -2.95 -7.64 16.66
CA ILE A 47 -2.25 -8.05 15.44
C ILE A 47 -0.77 -8.23 15.75
N ASP A 48 -0.29 -9.46 15.64
CA ASP A 48 1.14 -9.77 15.71
C ASP A 48 1.85 -9.37 14.43
N PHE A 49 3.14 -9.06 14.52
CA PHE A 49 3.91 -8.70 13.34
C PHE A 49 5.39 -9.08 13.43
N VAL A 50 5.98 -9.27 12.27
CA VAL A 50 7.43 -9.42 12.06
C VAL A 50 7.86 -8.39 11.02
N ILE A 51 9.03 -7.77 11.20
CA ILE A 51 9.59 -6.81 10.24
C ILE A 51 10.83 -7.43 9.60
N ASP A 52 10.86 -7.47 8.27
CA ASP A 52 11.96 -7.96 7.44
C ASP A 52 12.52 -6.82 6.59
N PHE A 53 13.70 -6.32 6.97
CA PHE A 53 14.44 -5.37 6.15
C PHE A 53 15.44 -6.11 5.26
N ILE A 54 15.41 -5.85 3.96
CA ILE A 54 16.37 -6.41 3.01
C ILE A 54 17.30 -5.30 2.55
N GLY A 55 18.48 -5.25 3.16
CA GLY A 55 19.52 -4.30 2.80
C GLY A 55 20.43 -4.83 1.69
N ASN A 56 21.14 -3.91 1.04
CA ASN A 56 22.22 -4.19 0.09
C ASN A 56 21.84 -5.06 -1.13
N GLU A 57 20.56 -5.10 -1.51
CA GLU A 57 20.12 -5.81 -2.70
C GLU A 57 19.73 -4.81 -3.80
N SER A 58 20.54 -4.78 -4.85
CA SER A 58 20.36 -3.85 -5.98
C SER A 58 19.22 -4.31 -6.94
N LEU A 59 18.89 -5.60 -6.92
CA LEU A 59 17.87 -6.17 -7.80
C LEU A 59 16.55 -6.31 -7.04
N ILE A 60 15.65 -5.34 -7.16
CA ILE A 60 14.35 -5.30 -6.48
C ILE A 60 13.53 -6.60 -6.63
N PRO A 61 13.40 -7.22 -7.84
CA PRO A 61 12.68 -8.49 -7.95
C PRO A 61 13.28 -9.61 -7.09
N ARG A 62 14.61 -9.67 -6.98
CA ARG A 62 15.29 -10.68 -6.16
C ARG A 62 15.05 -10.43 -4.67
N ALA A 63 15.14 -9.17 -4.22
CA ALA A 63 14.80 -8.79 -2.85
C ALA A 63 13.38 -9.26 -2.48
N ARG A 64 12.39 -8.93 -3.31
CA ARG A 64 10.99 -9.29 -3.07
C ARG A 64 10.74 -10.80 -3.10
N ASN A 65 11.38 -11.53 -4.02
CA ASN A 65 11.29 -12.99 -4.07
C ASN A 65 11.87 -13.63 -2.80
N ASN A 66 13.00 -13.12 -2.29
CA ASN A 66 13.59 -13.60 -1.04
C ASN A 66 12.66 -13.34 0.16
N SER A 67 12.06 -12.15 0.25
CA SER A 67 11.04 -11.85 1.27
C SER A 67 9.84 -12.76 1.17
N LEU A 68 9.32 -12.97 -0.05
CA LEU A 68 8.19 -13.86 -0.27
C LEU A 68 8.52 -15.29 0.20
N ALA A 69 9.72 -15.79 -0.10
CA ALA A 69 10.15 -17.10 0.36
C ALA A 69 10.20 -17.19 1.89
N LYS A 70 10.71 -16.15 2.58
CA LYS A 70 10.69 -16.08 4.05
C LYS A 70 9.26 -16.07 4.60
N PHE A 71 8.39 -15.24 4.00
CA PHE A 71 6.97 -15.18 4.38
C PHE A 71 6.28 -16.53 4.24
N MET A 72 6.46 -17.23 3.11
CA MET A 72 5.86 -18.54 2.87
C MET A 72 6.31 -19.60 3.89
N ASN A 73 7.54 -19.49 4.42
CA ASN A 73 8.08 -20.37 5.45
C ASN A 73 7.80 -19.91 6.89
N SER A 74 7.15 -18.75 7.09
CA SER A 74 6.76 -18.24 8.40
C SER A 74 5.34 -18.67 8.77
N ASP A 75 4.94 -18.40 10.02
CA ASP A 75 3.58 -18.54 10.52
C ASP A 75 2.70 -17.28 10.30
N SER A 76 3.21 -16.30 9.57
CA SER A 76 2.46 -15.09 9.24
C SER A 76 1.36 -15.37 8.22
N THR A 77 0.23 -14.69 8.39
CA THR A 77 -0.97 -14.86 7.57
C THR A 77 -1.06 -13.86 6.42
N HIS A 78 -0.45 -12.68 6.60
CA HIS A 78 -0.46 -11.62 5.61
C HIS A 78 0.95 -11.05 5.43
N MET A 79 1.33 -10.80 4.19
CA MET A 79 2.55 -10.09 3.84
C MET A 79 2.21 -8.66 3.44
N LEU A 80 2.93 -7.70 4.00
CA LEU A 80 2.81 -6.30 3.66
C LEU A 80 4.15 -5.80 3.10
N PHE A 81 4.20 -5.57 1.80
CA PHE A 81 5.31 -4.84 1.18
C PHE A 81 5.13 -3.34 1.37
N ILE A 82 6.18 -2.67 1.84
CA ILE A 82 6.27 -1.20 1.90
C ILE A 82 7.64 -0.78 1.39
N ASP A 83 7.69 0.09 0.39
CA ASP A 83 8.96 0.68 -0.06
C ASP A 83 9.52 1.63 1.01
N SER A 84 10.85 1.65 1.16
CA SER A 84 11.57 2.38 2.21
C SER A 84 11.45 3.91 2.15
N ASP A 85 10.75 4.44 1.15
CA ASP A 85 10.55 5.87 0.92
C ASP A 85 9.07 6.29 0.85
N ILE A 86 8.15 5.41 1.27
CA ILE A 86 6.71 5.71 1.33
C ILE A 86 6.32 6.12 2.75
N GLU A 87 5.77 7.32 2.88
CA GLU A 87 5.01 7.76 4.04
C GLU A 87 3.58 7.23 3.95
N PHE A 88 3.03 6.71 5.05
CA PHE A 88 1.69 6.14 5.06
C PHE A 88 0.98 6.34 6.40
N PRO A 89 -0.34 6.54 6.40
CA PRO A 89 -1.15 6.49 7.62
C PRO A 89 -1.33 5.04 8.07
N CYS A 90 -1.29 4.79 9.37
CA CYS A 90 -1.42 3.43 9.93
C CYS A 90 -2.75 2.78 9.56
N GLU A 91 -3.82 3.57 9.47
CA GLU A 91 -5.17 3.16 9.11
C GLU A 91 -5.25 2.53 7.71
N ALA A 92 -4.30 2.88 6.81
CA ALA A 92 -4.22 2.25 5.49
C ALA A 92 -3.98 0.74 5.59
N VAL A 93 -3.17 0.30 6.58
CA VAL A 93 -2.93 -1.13 6.81
C VAL A 93 -4.19 -1.84 7.30
N LEU A 94 -4.93 -1.22 8.24
CA LEU A 94 -6.21 -1.76 8.71
C LEU A 94 -7.26 -1.82 7.60
N THR A 95 -7.26 -0.82 6.71
CA THR A 95 -8.15 -0.79 5.54
C THR A 95 -7.88 -1.96 4.60
N LEU A 96 -6.59 -2.27 4.33
CA LEU A 96 -6.22 -3.41 3.50
C LEU A 96 -6.58 -4.75 4.16
N LEU A 97 -6.38 -4.89 5.48
CA LEU A 97 -6.79 -6.09 6.23
C LEU A 97 -8.31 -6.26 6.20
N LYS A 98 -9.07 -5.19 6.44
CA LYS A 98 -10.53 -5.21 6.43
C LYS A 98 -11.09 -5.58 5.05
N ALA A 99 -10.40 -5.25 3.98
CA ALA A 99 -10.81 -5.60 2.62
C ALA A 99 -10.86 -7.11 2.38
N ASP A 100 -10.10 -7.88 3.13
CA ASP A 100 -10.01 -9.36 3.06
C ASP A 100 -9.85 -9.88 1.62
N LYS A 101 -8.97 -9.27 0.85
CA LYS A 101 -8.67 -9.66 -0.53
C LYS A 101 -7.36 -10.43 -0.57
N ASP A 102 -7.23 -11.38 -1.51
CA ASP A 102 -5.99 -12.13 -1.72
C ASP A 102 -4.80 -11.20 -1.99
N VAL A 103 -5.04 -10.15 -2.77
CA VAL A 103 -4.07 -9.07 -3.03
C VAL A 103 -4.79 -7.73 -3.02
N ALA A 104 -4.34 -6.82 -2.16
CA ALA A 104 -4.81 -5.44 -2.10
C ALA A 104 -3.62 -4.47 -2.02
N CYS A 105 -3.77 -3.26 -2.57
CA CYS A 105 -2.70 -2.27 -2.56
C CYS A 105 -3.25 -0.85 -2.40
N CYS A 106 -2.46 0.01 -1.78
CA CYS A 106 -2.73 1.43 -1.75
C CYS A 106 -2.13 2.11 -2.98
N SER A 107 -2.88 3.08 -3.49
CA SER A 107 -2.40 3.95 -4.56
C SER A 107 -1.49 5.02 -3.99
N TYR A 108 -0.35 5.24 -4.64
CA TYR A 108 0.56 6.35 -4.34
C TYR A 108 1.08 6.97 -5.64
N PRO A 109 1.43 8.27 -5.62
CA PRO A 109 1.89 8.95 -6.83
C PRO A 109 3.26 8.45 -7.26
N LYS A 110 3.50 8.41 -8.57
CA LYS A 110 4.84 8.20 -9.13
C LYS A 110 5.75 9.38 -8.77
N LYS A 111 7.05 9.10 -8.65
CA LYS A 111 8.06 10.16 -8.54
C LYS A 111 8.08 10.97 -9.84
N GLY A 112 7.69 12.21 -9.75
CA GLY A 112 7.62 13.12 -10.88
C GLY A 112 6.27 13.84 -10.97
N PHE A 113 6.29 15.00 -11.61
CA PHE A 113 5.13 15.86 -11.75
C PHE A 113 4.86 16.12 -13.24
N ASN A 114 3.66 15.80 -13.70
CA ASN A 114 3.24 15.92 -15.09
C ASN A 114 2.65 17.32 -15.36
N TRP A 115 3.52 18.25 -15.69
CA TRP A 115 3.14 19.63 -15.97
C TRP A 115 2.15 19.77 -17.13
N LYS A 116 2.28 18.94 -18.18
CA LYS A 116 1.36 18.97 -19.34
C LYS A 116 -0.06 18.58 -18.91
N LYS A 117 -0.18 17.53 -18.11
CA LYS A 117 -1.45 17.05 -17.52
C LYS A 117 -2.07 18.14 -16.64
N LEU A 118 -1.27 18.79 -15.79
CA LEU A 118 -1.75 19.89 -14.95
C LEU A 118 -2.30 21.04 -15.77
N ILE A 119 -1.52 21.53 -16.73
CA ILE A 119 -1.93 22.67 -17.58
C ILE A 119 -3.23 22.33 -18.33
N HIS A 120 -3.31 21.15 -18.93
CA HIS A 120 -4.50 20.68 -19.62
C HIS A 120 -5.71 20.62 -18.68
N SER A 121 -5.54 20.06 -17.47
CA SER A 121 -6.60 19.98 -16.47
C SER A 121 -7.11 21.35 -16.03
N ILE A 122 -6.22 22.32 -15.82
CA ILE A 122 -6.62 23.71 -15.47
C ILE A 122 -7.42 24.37 -16.61
N GLN A 123 -7.05 24.10 -17.85
CA GLN A 123 -7.72 24.67 -19.02
C GLN A 123 -9.11 24.07 -19.26
N THR A 124 -9.28 22.77 -19.02
CA THR A 124 -10.49 22.01 -19.33
C THR A 124 -11.45 21.87 -18.15
N ASN A 125 -10.96 21.89 -16.93
CA ASN A 125 -11.75 21.61 -15.71
C ASN A 125 -11.47 22.64 -14.61
N ARG A 126 -11.86 23.90 -14.83
CA ARG A 126 -11.61 25.02 -13.92
C ARG A 126 -12.35 24.92 -12.59
N GLU A 127 -13.50 24.23 -12.56
CA GLU A 127 -14.39 24.14 -11.40
C GLU A 127 -14.16 22.87 -10.55
N SER A 128 -13.12 22.09 -10.85
CA SER A 128 -12.82 20.90 -10.05
C SER A 128 -12.40 21.26 -8.62
N ASN A 129 -13.02 20.61 -7.64
CA ASN A 129 -12.68 20.73 -6.21
C ASN A 129 -11.36 20.04 -5.84
N GLU A 130 -10.71 19.33 -6.76
CA GLU A 130 -9.41 18.73 -6.53
C GLU A 130 -8.33 19.81 -6.32
N ALA A 131 -7.45 19.58 -5.36
CA ALA A 131 -6.28 20.42 -5.19
C ALA A 131 -5.46 20.50 -6.47
N ILE A 132 -5.05 21.68 -6.88
CA ILE A 132 -4.31 21.90 -8.13
C ILE A 132 -3.07 20.99 -8.21
N SER A 133 -2.39 20.79 -7.09
CA SER A 133 -1.20 19.93 -6.99
C SER A 133 -1.50 18.46 -7.34
N SER A 134 -2.69 17.93 -7.00
CA SER A 134 -3.04 16.53 -7.28
C SER A 134 -3.28 16.25 -8.74
N ARG A 135 -3.71 17.25 -9.52
CA ARG A 135 -4.03 17.10 -10.95
C ARG A 135 -2.80 16.81 -11.83
N GLY A 136 -1.61 17.15 -11.36
CA GLY A 136 -0.35 16.86 -12.05
C GLY A 136 0.28 15.52 -11.65
N LEU A 137 -0.35 14.73 -10.76
CA LEU A 137 0.18 13.45 -10.32
C LEU A 137 -0.22 12.32 -11.27
N ASP A 138 0.71 11.42 -11.51
CA ASP A 138 0.45 10.13 -12.15
C ASP A 138 0.61 9.01 -11.12
N PHE A 139 -0.23 7.98 -11.22
CA PHE A 139 -0.24 6.85 -10.29
C PHE A 139 0.22 5.56 -10.97
N ALA A 140 0.76 4.63 -10.19
CA ALA A 140 1.36 3.40 -10.72
C ALA A 140 0.36 2.23 -10.72
N TYR A 141 -0.78 2.40 -11.39
CA TYR A 141 -1.75 1.33 -11.60
C TYR A 141 -2.42 1.41 -12.98
N ASN A 142 -2.95 0.30 -13.45
CA ASN A 142 -3.76 0.23 -14.66
C ASN A 142 -5.15 -0.28 -14.31
N LEU A 143 -6.17 0.56 -14.56
CA LEU A 143 -7.56 0.26 -14.25
C LEU A 143 -8.10 -0.91 -15.08
N MET A 144 -9.06 -1.63 -14.52
CA MET A 144 -9.90 -2.57 -15.25
C MET A 144 -11.25 -1.93 -15.57
N TYR A 145 -11.73 -2.19 -16.78
CA TYR A 145 -13.02 -1.71 -17.28
C TYR A 145 -13.90 -2.89 -17.64
N ASP A 146 -15.21 -2.74 -17.43
CA ASP A 146 -16.21 -3.68 -17.89
C ASP A 146 -16.46 -3.54 -19.41
N LYS A 147 -17.45 -4.29 -19.93
CA LYS A 147 -17.81 -4.26 -21.36
C LYS A 147 -18.43 -2.92 -21.79
N GLU A 148 -18.92 -2.15 -20.84
CA GLU A 148 -19.57 -0.84 -21.04
C GLU A 148 -18.60 0.31 -20.81
N ASN A 149 -17.31 0.01 -20.59
CA ASN A 149 -16.22 0.95 -20.31
C ASN A 149 -16.35 1.68 -18.97
N ASN A 150 -17.03 1.09 -17.98
CA ASN A 150 -17.04 1.58 -16.61
C ASN A 150 -15.90 0.96 -15.81
N ILE A 151 -15.37 1.70 -14.82
CA ILE A 151 -14.36 1.20 -13.89
C ILE A 151 -14.99 0.09 -13.03
N ILE A 152 -14.37 -1.09 -13.01
CA ILE A 152 -14.84 -2.19 -12.17
C ILE A 152 -14.50 -1.88 -10.72
N ARG A 153 -15.53 -1.81 -9.87
CA ARG A 153 -15.44 -1.63 -8.43
C ARG A 153 -15.70 -2.95 -7.69
N ASP A 154 -15.17 -3.02 -6.49
CA ASP A 154 -15.36 -4.13 -5.57
C ASP A 154 -15.43 -3.50 -4.16
N ASP A 155 -16.64 -3.20 -3.70
CA ASP A 155 -16.92 -2.34 -2.54
C ASP A 155 -16.23 -0.97 -2.67
N ASP A 156 -15.42 -0.58 -1.70
CA ASP A 156 -14.65 0.68 -1.69
C ASP A 156 -13.35 0.59 -2.52
N PHE A 157 -13.09 -0.56 -3.14
CA PHE A 157 -11.89 -0.81 -3.94
C PHE A 157 -12.17 -0.73 -5.43
N ILE A 158 -11.11 -0.54 -6.19
CA ILE A 158 -11.13 -0.51 -7.65
C ILE A 158 -10.29 -1.69 -8.15
N ARG A 159 -10.82 -2.48 -9.08
CA ARG A 159 -10.05 -3.55 -9.71
C ARG A 159 -9.03 -2.99 -10.69
N VAL A 160 -7.82 -3.50 -10.61
CA VAL A 160 -6.70 -3.08 -11.46
C VAL A 160 -6.06 -4.29 -12.14
N LYS A 161 -5.53 -4.09 -13.35
CA LYS A 161 -4.73 -5.12 -14.05
C LYS A 161 -3.33 -5.22 -13.47
N HIS A 162 -2.76 -4.08 -13.12
CA HIS A 162 -1.43 -3.95 -12.56
C HIS A 162 -1.46 -2.87 -11.50
N ALA A 163 -0.79 -3.13 -10.39
CA ALA A 163 -0.53 -2.17 -9.33
C ALA A 163 0.93 -2.23 -8.91
N SER A 164 1.42 -1.14 -8.35
CA SER A 164 2.75 -1.09 -7.78
C SER A 164 2.84 -1.90 -6.49
N THR A 165 3.97 -2.55 -6.27
CA THR A 165 4.26 -3.35 -5.08
C THR A 165 4.78 -2.52 -3.90
N GLY A 166 4.90 -1.20 -4.03
CA GLY A 166 5.47 -0.34 -2.99
C GLY A 166 4.60 -0.16 -1.75
N PHE A 167 3.29 -0.47 -1.83
CA PHE A 167 2.40 -0.62 -0.68
C PHE A 167 1.34 -1.66 -1.02
N MET A 168 1.66 -2.93 -0.78
CA MET A 168 0.84 -4.06 -1.21
C MET A 168 0.71 -5.10 -0.10
N MET A 169 -0.51 -5.52 0.16
CA MET A 169 -0.82 -6.63 1.06
C MET A 169 -1.16 -7.89 0.25
N ILE A 170 -0.65 -9.02 0.69
CA ILE A 170 -0.91 -10.35 0.12
C ILE A 170 -1.35 -11.25 1.26
N LYS A 171 -2.51 -11.89 1.11
CA LYS A 171 -3.02 -12.88 2.06
C LYS A 171 -2.44 -14.25 1.71
N LYS A 172 -2.06 -15.01 2.74
CA LYS A 172 -1.63 -16.40 2.62
C LYS A 172 -2.86 -17.31 2.76
N ASP A 173 -3.01 -18.26 1.87
CA ASP A 173 -4.06 -19.29 1.93
C ASP A 173 -3.85 -20.28 3.09
#